data_1369511649bf1199ee97edd8c5b1b51d
#
_entry.id   1369511649bf1199ee97edd8c5b1b51d
#
_cell.length_a   1.000
_cell.length_b   1.000
_cell.length_c   1.000
_cell.angle_alpha   90.00
_cell.angle_beta   90.00
_cell.angle_gamma   90.00
#
_symmetry.space_group_name_H-M   'P 1'
#
loop_
_entity.id
_entity.type
_entity.pdbx_description
1 polymer ?
#
loop_
_entity_poly.entity_id
_entity_poly.type
_entity_poly.pdbx_seq_one_letter_code
_entity_poly.pdbx_strand_id
1 'polypeptide(L)'
;MDISDIATPEYIEVDTDERLGKVRSIFERENPKGLIVTRDGEYAGVIGERDLVRSRIEDDTKADVLMKSAPRVDRTEDVREVARVLVEGGTKVAPVYEGEKLWGIVTADAILKAVLDSLDALTVEQIQTDDVITVGEKSHVGQAINRLREHGVSRLPVVDDDDGSLVGVLTTHDIVDFVVRDADRQGRGDRRGDLDRMLDLPVYDLMTSPVLTTTDDETVEDAVRTMLDNDVSGLVVTPTEADDGTVAGVLTKTDVLRALTFTEEGQMDVQITNVALLDTIAREEIVEGITDVADKYQKM
;
A
#
# COMPACT_ATOMS: atom_id res chain seq x y z
N MET A 1 11.42 -2.06 -18.49
CA MET A 1 10.12 -2.65 -18.88
C MET A 1 9.08 -1.57 -18.78
N ASP A 2 8.26 -1.35 -19.82
CA ASP A 2 7.15 -0.38 -19.75
C ASP A 2 5.84 -1.02 -19.29
N ILE A 3 4.81 -0.21 -19.03
CA ILE A 3 3.53 -0.67 -18.50
C ILE A 3 2.51 -1.07 -19.57
N SER A 4 2.85 -1.04 -20.86
CA SER A 4 1.91 -1.29 -21.95
C SER A 4 1.21 -2.65 -21.87
N ASP A 5 1.92 -3.65 -21.33
CA ASP A 5 1.43 -5.03 -21.22
C ASP A 5 0.72 -5.31 -19.88
N ILE A 6 0.83 -4.41 -18.89
CA ILE A 6 0.30 -4.61 -17.54
C ILE A 6 -0.82 -3.62 -17.17
N ALA A 7 -0.94 -2.52 -17.88
CA ALA A 7 -2.06 -1.59 -17.75
C ALA A 7 -3.34 -2.20 -18.37
N THR A 8 -4.50 -1.85 -17.81
CA THR A 8 -5.80 -2.37 -18.27
C THR A 8 -6.75 -1.23 -18.63
N PRO A 9 -7.56 -1.38 -19.70
CA PRO A 9 -8.64 -0.46 -19.99
C PRO A 9 -9.86 -0.66 -19.08
N GLU A 10 -9.87 -1.70 -18.26
CA GLU A 10 -10.96 -1.99 -17.34
C GLU A 10 -10.75 -1.27 -16.02
N TYR A 11 -11.67 -0.38 -15.66
CA TYR A 11 -11.68 0.34 -14.39
C TYR A 11 -13.10 0.71 -13.98
N ILE A 12 -13.29 0.96 -12.70
CA ILE A 12 -14.56 1.45 -12.17
C ILE A 12 -14.44 2.96 -12.01
N GLU A 13 -15.43 3.68 -12.55
CA GLU A 13 -15.50 5.13 -12.42
C GLU A 13 -16.75 5.58 -11.65
N VAL A 14 -16.60 6.71 -10.97
CA VAL A 14 -17.70 7.41 -10.31
C VAL A 14 -17.61 8.90 -10.64
N ASP A 15 -18.75 9.59 -10.67
CA ASP A 15 -18.77 11.04 -10.84
C ASP A 15 -18.37 11.75 -9.54
N THR A 16 -17.81 12.97 -9.66
CA THR A 16 -17.50 13.82 -8.51
C THR A 16 -18.68 14.07 -7.60
N ASP A 17 -19.91 14.06 -8.14
CA ASP A 17 -21.16 14.26 -7.43
C ASP A 17 -21.71 12.97 -6.78
N GLU A 18 -21.09 11.82 -7.00
CA GLU A 18 -21.53 10.56 -6.41
C GLU A 18 -21.41 10.60 -4.88
N ARG A 19 -22.37 9.97 -4.18
CA ARG A 19 -22.39 9.93 -2.71
C ARG A 19 -21.46 8.86 -2.16
N LEU A 20 -20.77 9.18 -1.08
CA LEU A 20 -19.81 8.25 -0.45
C LEU A 20 -20.44 6.95 0.05
N GLY A 21 -21.72 6.95 0.41
CA GLY A 21 -22.43 5.70 0.72
C GLY A 21 -22.41 4.72 -0.46
N LYS A 22 -22.56 5.22 -1.72
CA LYS A 22 -22.45 4.37 -2.91
C LYS A 22 -21.01 3.99 -3.21
N VAL A 23 -20.06 4.91 -3.04
CA VAL A 23 -18.62 4.62 -3.19
C VAL A 23 -18.19 3.49 -2.26
N ARG A 24 -18.59 3.54 -0.98
CA ARG A 24 -18.33 2.45 0.00
C ARG A 24 -18.93 1.12 -0.46
N SER A 25 -20.18 1.12 -0.94
CA SER A 25 -20.84 -0.09 -1.44
C SER A 25 -20.15 -0.68 -2.68
N ILE A 26 -19.47 0.14 -3.50
CA ILE A 26 -18.66 -0.35 -4.61
C ILE A 26 -17.41 -1.05 -4.07
N PHE A 27 -16.72 -0.44 -3.11
CA PHE A 27 -15.53 -1.08 -2.50
C PHE A 27 -15.87 -2.41 -1.82
N GLU A 28 -16.98 -2.50 -1.12
CA GLU A 28 -17.41 -3.74 -0.45
C GLU A 28 -17.74 -4.85 -1.45
N ARG A 29 -18.48 -4.53 -2.53
CA ARG A 29 -18.95 -5.56 -3.47
C ARG A 29 -17.91 -5.99 -4.49
N GLU A 30 -17.07 -5.07 -4.96
CA GLU A 30 -16.19 -5.27 -6.10
C GLU A 30 -14.72 -5.27 -5.73
N ASN A 31 -14.40 -4.92 -4.46
CA ASN A 31 -13.03 -4.86 -3.91
C ASN A 31 -12.00 -4.22 -4.88
N PRO A 32 -12.30 -3.05 -5.48
CA PRO A 32 -11.38 -2.43 -6.42
C PRO A 32 -10.14 -1.92 -5.69
N LYS A 33 -9.00 -1.89 -6.38
CA LYS A 33 -7.76 -1.32 -5.81
C LYS A 33 -7.81 0.20 -5.72
N GLY A 34 -8.77 0.82 -6.38
CA GLY A 34 -9.12 2.23 -6.37
C GLY A 34 -10.16 2.54 -7.45
N LEU A 35 -10.84 3.67 -7.31
CA LEU A 35 -11.83 4.17 -8.25
C LEU A 35 -11.29 5.38 -8.98
N ILE A 36 -11.60 5.47 -10.27
CA ILE A 36 -11.41 6.69 -11.05
C ILE A 36 -12.59 7.63 -10.76
N VAL A 37 -12.29 8.87 -10.46
CA VAL A 37 -13.31 9.92 -10.30
C VAL A 37 -13.31 10.79 -11.55
N THR A 38 -14.49 11.00 -12.12
CA THR A 38 -14.68 11.83 -13.32
C THR A 38 -15.55 13.05 -13.03
N ARG A 39 -15.33 14.11 -13.78
CA ARG A 39 -16.19 15.31 -13.81
C ARG A 39 -16.51 15.62 -15.25
N ASP A 40 -17.78 15.65 -15.60
CA ASP A 40 -18.25 15.85 -16.98
C ASP A 40 -17.61 14.86 -17.99
N GLY A 41 -17.30 13.64 -17.52
CA GLY A 41 -16.63 12.60 -18.32
C GLY A 41 -15.12 12.73 -18.46
N GLU A 42 -14.50 13.72 -17.81
CA GLU A 42 -13.06 13.90 -17.77
C GLU A 42 -12.48 13.44 -16.42
N TYR A 43 -11.26 12.92 -16.44
CA TYR A 43 -10.56 12.51 -15.23
C TYR A 43 -10.41 13.68 -14.24
N ALA A 44 -10.84 13.46 -13.00
CA ALA A 44 -10.75 14.42 -11.91
C ALA A 44 -9.83 13.95 -10.77
N GLY A 45 -9.75 12.64 -10.54
CA GLY A 45 -8.92 12.10 -9.45
C GLY A 45 -9.13 10.60 -9.23
N VAL A 46 -8.62 10.12 -8.12
CA VAL A 46 -8.77 8.74 -7.65
C VAL A 46 -9.27 8.71 -6.21
N ILE A 47 -9.98 7.66 -5.83
CA ILE A 47 -10.34 7.33 -4.45
C ILE A 47 -9.84 5.94 -4.16
N GLY A 48 -9.02 5.79 -3.11
CA GLY A 48 -8.64 4.50 -2.55
C GLY A 48 -9.45 4.17 -1.30
N GLU A 49 -9.51 2.90 -0.95
CA GLU A 49 -10.23 2.40 0.24
C GLU A 49 -9.80 3.13 1.54
N ARG A 50 -8.51 3.39 1.70
CA ARG A 50 -7.94 4.13 2.83
C ARG A 50 -8.54 5.54 3.00
N ASP A 51 -8.96 6.16 1.92
CA ASP A 51 -9.54 7.50 1.95
C ASP A 51 -10.93 7.49 2.60
N LEU A 52 -11.65 6.37 2.51
CA LEU A 52 -12.97 6.19 3.11
C LEU A 52 -12.95 6.14 4.65
N VAL A 53 -11.80 5.83 5.25
CA VAL A 53 -11.63 5.73 6.71
C VAL A 53 -10.97 6.98 7.30
N ARG A 54 -10.32 7.80 6.46
CA ARG A 54 -9.55 8.98 6.90
C ARG A 54 -10.37 10.07 7.60
N SER A 55 -11.66 10.14 7.36
CA SER A 55 -12.51 11.21 7.90
C SER A 55 -13.82 10.66 8.43
N ARG A 56 -14.40 11.36 9.44
CA ARG A 56 -15.79 11.15 9.88
C ARG A 56 -16.74 11.72 8.82
N ILE A 57 -16.75 11.11 7.61
CA ILE A 57 -17.51 11.65 6.50
C ILE A 57 -18.85 10.93 6.44
N GLU A 58 -19.91 11.73 6.39
CA GLU A 58 -21.27 11.25 6.25
C GLU A 58 -21.50 10.67 4.84
N ASP A 59 -22.35 9.66 4.73
CA ASP A 59 -22.66 8.98 3.45
C ASP A 59 -23.20 9.91 2.36
N ASP A 60 -23.77 11.04 2.75
CA ASP A 60 -24.31 12.06 1.86
C ASP A 60 -23.22 12.98 1.25
N THR A 61 -21.99 12.90 1.75
CA THR A 61 -20.87 13.66 1.22
C THR A 61 -20.55 13.19 -0.21
N LYS A 62 -20.11 14.10 -1.06
CA LYS A 62 -19.75 13.82 -2.46
C LYS A 62 -18.33 13.25 -2.57
N ALA A 63 -18.08 12.50 -3.63
CA ALA A 63 -16.80 11.88 -3.95
C ALA A 63 -15.66 12.91 -4.12
N ASP A 64 -15.98 14.12 -4.60
CA ASP A 64 -15.00 15.20 -4.79
C ASP A 64 -14.27 15.62 -3.51
N VAL A 65 -14.88 15.42 -2.35
CA VAL A 65 -14.26 15.74 -1.04
C VAL A 65 -13.12 14.78 -0.68
N LEU A 66 -13.19 13.52 -1.14
CA LEU A 66 -12.20 12.47 -0.83
C LEU A 66 -11.20 12.20 -1.95
N MET A 67 -11.55 12.55 -3.18
CA MET A 67 -10.68 12.26 -4.31
C MET A 67 -9.32 12.93 -4.13
N LYS A 68 -8.30 12.24 -4.59
CA LYS A 68 -6.93 12.74 -4.68
C LYS A 68 -6.52 12.87 -6.13
N SER A 69 -5.65 13.83 -6.42
CA SER A 69 -4.98 13.85 -7.70
C SER A 69 -3.93 12.73 -7.72
N ALA A 70 -4.06 11.79 -8.67
CA ALA A 70 -2.97 10.91 -9.03
C ALA A 70 -2.28 11.46 -10.30
N PRO A 71 -0.94 11.42 -10.38
CA PRO A 71 -0.25 11.83 -11.59
C PRO A 71 -0.68 11.00 -12.79
N ARG A 72 -0.73 11.64 -13.97
CA ARG A 72 -0.96 10.94 -15.23
C ARG A 72 0.26 10.13 -15.59
N VAL A 73 0.04 8.91 -16.07
CA VAL A 73 1.09 8.00 -16.53
C VAL A 73 0.88 7.75 -18.01
N ASP A 74 1.94 7.83 -18.81
CA ASP A 74 1.90 7.43 -20.21
C ASP A 74 1.85 5.89 -20.31
N ARG A 75 1.16 5.38 -21.33
CA ARG A 75 1.04 3.94 -21.55
C ARG A 75 2.38 3.23 -21.77
N THR A 76 3.39 3.94 -22.21
CA THR A 76 4.75 3.44 -22.45
C THR A 76 5.73 3.82 -21.33
N GLU A 77 5.23 4.31 -20.19
CA GLU A 77 6.05 4.68 -19.04
C GLU A 77 6.78 3.47 -18.46
N ASP A 78 7.97 3.69 -17.92
CA ASP A 78 8.73 2.62 -17.26
C ASP A 78 8.05 2.19 -15.95
N VAL A 79 8.04 0.88 -15.70
CA VAL A 79 7.37 0.26 -14.54
C VAL A 79 7.87 0.82 -13.20
N ARG A 80 9.15 1.21 -13.09
CA ARG A 80 9.72 1.77 -11.86
C ARG A 80 9.26 3.20 -11.62
N GLU A 81 9.18 4.01 -12.69
CA GLU A 81 8.61 5.35 -12.60
C GLU A 81 7.15 5.31 -12.16
N VAL A 82 6.39 4.35 -12.68
CA VAL A 82 5.00 4.16 -12.24
C VAL A 82 4.92 3.68 -10.79
N ALA A 83 5.80 2.79 -10.36
CA ALA A 83 5.90 2.38 -8.96
C ALA A 83 6.17 3.60 -8.06
N ARG A 84 7.09 4.50 -8.45
CA ARG A 84 7.39 5.73 -7.74
C ARG A 84 6.16 6.65 -7.65
N VAL A 85 5.46 6.84 -8.76
CA VAL A 85 4.21 7.62 -8.81
C VAL A 85 3.16 7.09 -7.84
N LEU A 86 2.98 5.76 -7.75
CA LEU A 86 2.03 5.15 -6.82
C LEU A 86 2.45 5.35 -5.36
N VAL A 87 3.74 5.18 -5.05
CA VAL A 87 4.28 5.37 -3.69
C VAL A 87 4.16 6.81 -3.24
N GLU A 88 4.64 7.77 -4.04
CA GLU A 88 4.60 9.20 -3.72
C GLU A 88 3.17 9.75 -3.64
N GLY A 89 2.29 9.29 -4.54
CA GLY A 89 0.87 9.65 -4.53
C GLY A 89 0.06 9.00 -3.41
N GLY A 90 0.63 8.02 -2.69
CA GLY A 90 -0.06 7.25 -1.67
C GLY A 90 -1.32 6.55 -2.19
N THR A 91 -1.27 6.09 -3.45
CA THR A 91 -2.36 5.42 -4.15
C THR A 91 -1.93 4.04 -4.63
N LYS A 92 -2.90 3.15 -4.84
CA LYS A 92 -2.68 1.82 -5.41
C LYS A 92 -3.05 1.73 -6.89
N VAL A 93 -3.52 2.83 -7.47
CA VAL A 93 -3.95 2.92 -8.86
C VAL A 93 -3.53 4.26 -9.44
N ALA A 94 -3.08 4.27 -10.70
CA ALA A 94 -2.82 5.48 -11.45
C ALA A 94 -3.56 5.45 -12.79
N PRO A 95 -4.04 6.62 -13.27
CA PRO A 95 -4.67 6.75 -14.58
C PRO A 95 -3.61 6.67 -15.68
N VAL A 96 -3.86 5.83 -16.68
CA VAL A 96 -2.98 5.62 -17.84
C VAL A 96 -3.56 6.34 -19.05
N TYR A 97 -2.72 7.10 -19.72
CA TYR A 97 -3.09 7.90 -20.88
C TYR A 97 -2.44 7.39 -22.16
N GLU A 98 -3.15 7.54 -23.25
CA GLU A 98 -2.64 7.45 -24.60
C GLU A 98 -2.84 8.82 -25.27
N GLY A 99 -1.77 9.61 -25.32
CA GLY A 99 -1.88 11.05 -25.65
C GLY A 99 -2.70 11.82 -24.60
N GLU A 100 -3.72 12.55 -25.02
CA GLU A 100 -4.60 13.31 -24.13
C GLU A 100 -5.79 12.51 -23.57
N LYS A 101 -5.98 11.27 -24.03
CA LYS A 101 -7.14 10.47 -23.67
C LYS A 101 -6.81 9.50 -22.53
N LEU A 102 -7.66 9.47 -21.49
CA LEU A 102 -7.65 8.41 -20.50
C LEU A 102 -7.91 7.07 -21.21
N TRP A 103 -6.93 6.18 -21.19
CA TRP A 103 -7.00 4.87 -21.82
C TRP A 103 -7.41 3.79 -20.82
N GLY A 104 -6.94 3.89 -19.57
CA GLY A 104 -7.17 2.87 -18.57
C GLY A 104 -6.46 3.18 -17.26
N ILE A 105 -6.11 2.14 -16.54
CA ILE A 105 -5.39 2.22 -15.26
C ILE A 105 -4.23 1.24 -15.19
N VAL A 106 -3.29 1.51 -14.31
CA VAL A 106 -2.31 0.56 -13.80
C VAL A 106 -2.43 0.44 -12.28
N THR A 107 -2.31 -0.77 -11.77
CA THR A 107 -2.45 -1.04 -10.33
C THR A 107 -1.12 -1.51 -9.73
N ALA A 108 -0.96 -1.32 -8.42
CA ALA A 108 0.14 -1.88 -7.65
C ALA A 108 0.27 -3.40 -7.86
N ASP A 109 -0.85 -4.12 -7.87
CA ASP A 109 -0.87 -5.57 -8.08
C ASP A 109 -0.37 -5.99 -9.46
N ALA A 110 -0.71 -5.22 -10.50
CA ALA A 110 -0.22 -5.48 -11.85
C ALA A 110 1.30 -5.29 -11.96
N ILE A 111 1.83 -4.23 -11.34
CA ILE A 111 3.28 -4.00 -11.26
C ILE A 111 3.97 -5.16 -10.53
N LEU A 112 3.51 -5.50 -9.33
CA LEU A 112 4.12 -6.57 -8.53
C LEU A 112 4.10 -7.92 -9.24
N LYS A 113 3.01 -8.26 -9.94
CA LYS A 113 2.94 -9.47 -10.77
C LYS A 113 3.98 -9.47 -11.90
N ALA A 114 4.20 -8.31 -12.51
CA ALA A 114 5.13 -8.19 -13.64
C ALA A 114 6.61 -8.29 -13.23
N VAL A 115 6.93 -7.92 -11.99
CA VAL A 115 8.32 -7.95 -11.47
C VAL A 115 8.57 -9.11 -10.50
N LEU A 116 7.59 -9.98 -10.27
CA LEU A 116 7.59 -11.00 -9.23
C LEU A 116 8.87 -11.84 -9.23
N ASP A 117 9.25 -12.39 -10.37
CA ASP A 117 10.44 -13.25 -10.55
C ASP A 117 11.77 -12.51 -10.27
N SER A 118 11.74 -11.19 -10.11
CA SER A 118 12.93 -10.37 -9.81
C SER A 118 13.06 -10.05 -8.32
N LEU A 119 12.11 -10.48 -7.48
CA LEU A 119 12.05 -10.19 -6.05
C LEU A 119 12.70 -11.28 -5.19
N ASP A 120 13.20 -12.35 -5.79
CA ASP A 120 13.86 -13.48 -5.12
C ASP A 120 15.20 -13.11 -4.44
N ALA A 121 15.83 -12.03 -4.92
CA ALA A 121 17.10 -11.54 -4.39
C ALA A 121 16.99 -10.77 -3.06
N LEU A 122 15.77 -10.40 -2.65
CA LEU A 122 15.50 -9.62 -1.43
C LEU A 122 14.82 -10.49 -0.37
N THR A 123 15.22 -10.31 0.90
CA THR A 123 14.51 -10.88 2.05
C THR A 123 13.52 -9.89 2.65
N VAL A 124 12.53 -10.40 3.35
CA VAL A 124 11.50 -9.60 4.03
C VAL A 124 12.14 -8.61 5.01
N GLU A 125 13.14 -9.05 5.81
CA GLU A 125 13.87 -8.22 6.78
C GLU A 125 14.45 -6.94 6.15
N GLN A 126 14.89 -7.02 4.89
CA GLN A 126 15.54 -5.89 4.22
C GLN A 126 14.60 -4.73 3.89
N ILE A 127 13.29 -4.99 3.80
CA ILE A 127 12.32 -4.01 3.31
C ILE A 127 11.07 -3.85 4.19
N GLN A 128 10.92 -4.67 5.24
CA GLN A 128 9.80 -4.57 6.18
C GLN A 128 9.83 -3.24 6.94
N THR A 129 8.70 -2.89 7.55
CA THR A 129 8.62 -1.81 8.54
C THR A 129 8.73 -2.41 9.93
N ASP A 130 9.80 -2.07 10.67
CA ASP A 130 10.09 -2.59 12.01
C ASP A 130 9.32 -1.87 13.12
N ASP A 131 9.07 -0.55 12.96
CA ASP A 131 8.29 0.25 13.92
C ASP A 131 6.80 -0.06 13.80
N VAL A 132 6.40 -1.24 14.30
CA VAL A 132 5.03 -1.73 14.17
C VAL A 132 4.11 -1.09 15.19
N ILE A 133 3.05 -0.47 14.70
CA ILE A 133 1.96 0.02 15.54
C ILE A 133 0.96 -1.12 15.74
N THR A 134 0.84 -1.60 16.95
CA THR A 134 -0.10 -2.66 17.34
C THR A 134 -1.31 -2.11 18.08
N VAL A 135 -2.33 -2.93 18.29
CA VAL A 135 -3.48 -2.64 19.13
C VAL A 135 -3.86 -3.89 19.92
N GLY A 136 -4.26 -3.74 21.19
CA GLY A 136 -4.75 -4.86 21.99
C GLY A 136 -6.14 -5.31 21.54
N GLU A 137 -6.41 -6.62 21.61
CA GLU A 137 -7.67 -7.21 21.15
C GLU A 137 -8.91 -6.64 21.88
N LYS A 138 -8.75 -6.27 23.17
CA LYS A 138 -9.83 -5.69 24.01
C LYS A 138 -9.96 -4.17 23.88
N SER A 139 -9.05 -3.53 23.12
CA SER A 139 -9.14 -2.10 22.81
C SER A 139 -10.39 -1.80 21.99
N HIS A 140 -10.94 -0.58 22.10
CA HIS A 140 -12.07 -0.17 21.30
C HIS A 140 -11.67 0.11 19.83
N VAL A 141 -12.55 -0.24 18.89
CA VAL A 141 -12.37 0.05 17.45
C VAL A 141 -12.09 1.53 17.19
N GLY A 142 -12.73 2.43 17.94
CA GLY A 142 -12.46 3.86 17.85
C GLY A 142 -10.99 4.24 18.14
N GLN A 143 -10.33 3.55 19.07
CA GLN A 143 -8.90 3.74 19.35
C GLN A 143 -8.04 3.21 18.19
N ALA A 144 -8.39 2.05 17.65
CA ALA A 144 -7.70 1.48 16.49
C ALA A 144 -7.80 2.40 15.26
N ILE A 145 -8.98 2.94 14.97
CA ILE A 145 -9.19 3.91 13.89
C ILE A 145 -8.31 5.16 14.08
N ASN A 146 -8.21 5.66 15.32
CA ASN A 146 -7.34 6.81 15.60
C ASN A 146 -5.87 6.47 15.33
N ARG A 147 -5.38 5.30 15.76
CA ARG A 147 -4.00 4.84 15.46
C ARG A 147 -3.73 4.73 13.95
N LEU A 148 -4.67 4.11 13.19
CA LEU A 148 -4.57 4.05 11.72
C LEU A 148 -4.42 5.44 11.10
N ARG A 149 -5.15 6.43 11.60
CA ARG A 149 -5.12 7.82 11.11
C ARG A 149 -3.85 8.57 11.51
N GLU A 150 -3.48 8.52 12.79
CA GLU A 150 -2.33 9.23 13.35
C GLU A 150 -1.03 8.77 12.71
N HIS A 151 -0.86 7.46 12.53
CA HIS A 151 0.34 6.88 11.94
C HIS A 151 0.27 6.74 10.42
N GLY A 152 -0.88 7.03 9.83
CA GLY A 152 -1.06 6.94 8.39
C GLY A 152 -0.93 5.52 7.83
N VAL A 153 -1.18 4.48 8.64
CA VAL A 153 -1.12 3.07 8.25
C VAL A 153 -2.51 2.54 7.86
N SER A 154 -2.56 1.43 7.13
CA SER A 154 -3.81 0.79 6.68
C SER A 154 -4.14 -0.49 7.44
N ARG A 155 -3.29 -0.92 8.37
CA ARG A 155 -3.44 -2.12 9.17
C ARG A 155 -2.76 -1.98 10.52
N LEU A 156 -3.28 -2.71 11.49
CA LEU A 156 -2.71 -2.85 12.83
C LEU A 156 -2.69 -4.35 13.17
N PRO A 157 -1.54 -4.94 13.43
CA PRO A 157 -1.50 -6.23 14.11
C PRO A 157 -2.20 -6.10 15.45
N VAL A 158 -3.05 -7.10 15.77
CA VAL A 158 -3.79 -7.17 17.01
C VAL A 158 -3.09 -8.16 17.91
N VAL A 159 -2.80 -7.74 19.12
CA VAL A 159 -2.08 -8.55 20.11
C VAL A 159 -2.97 -8.88 21.30
N ASP A 160 -2.74 -10.02 21.92
CA ASP A 160 -3.33 -10.34 23.21
C ASP A 160 -2.86 -9.33 24.27
N ASP A 161 -3.77 -8.89 25.12
CA ASP A 161 -3.48 -7.86 26.13
C ASP A 161 -2.66 -8.41 27.32
N ASP A 162 -2.60 -9.72 27.50
CA ASP A 162 -1.94 -10.37 28.63
C ASP A 162 -0.49 -10.79 28.32
N ASP A 163 -0.24 -11.41 27.15
CA ASP A 163 1.08 -11.93 26.77
C ASP A 163 1.71 -11.23 25.54
N GLY A 164 0.95 -10.39 24.84
CA GLY A 164 1.44 -9.64 23.67
C GLY A 164 1.55 -10.45 22.39
N SER A 165 1.09 -11.71 22.38
CA SER A 165 1.11 -12.56 21.19
C SER A 165 0.17 -12.04 20.09
N LEU A 166 0.52 -12.28 18.83
CA LEU A 166 -0.29 -11.94 17.66
C LEU A 166 -1.56 -12.79 17.62
N VAL A 167 -2.73 -12.16 17.68
CA VAL A 167 -4.04 -12.85 17.65
C VAL A 167 -4.91 -12.47 16.44
N GLY A 168 -4.60 -11.37 15.77
CA GLY A 168 -5.40 -10.88 14.65
C GLY A 168 -4.71 -9.77 13.87
N VAL A 169 -5.39 -9.27 12.86
CA VAL A 169 -5.06 -8.02 12.16
C VAL A 169 -6.34 -7.22 11.93
N LEU A 170 -6.32 -5.94 12.24
CA LEU A 170 -7.41 -5.01 11.89
C LEU A 170 -6.94 -4.10 10.76
N THR A 171 -7.73 -4.06 9.69
CA THR A 171 -7.42 -3.26 8.50
C THR A 171 -8.47 -2.19 8.21
N THR A 172 -8.14 -1.25 7.33
CA THR A 172 -9.13 -0.29 6.81
C THR A 172 -10.27 -1.00 6.07
N HIS A 173 -10.00 -2.15 5.44
CA HIS A 173 -11.00 -2.97 4.78
C HIS A 173 -12.05 -3.50 5.76
N ASP A 174 -11.62 -4.10 6.88
CA ASP A 174 -12.53 -4.63 7.90
C ASP A 174 -13.48 -3.54 8.43
N ILE A 175 -12.96 -2.31 8.59
CA ILE A 175 -13.75 -1.17 9.04
C ILE A 175 -14.78 -0.75 7.98
N VAL A 176 -14.39 -0.66 6.71
CA VAL A 176 -15.29 -0.29 5.61
C VAL A 176 -16.37 -1.36 5.44
N ASP A 177 -15.98 -2.62 5.43
CA ASP A 177 -16.91 -3.76 5.30
C ASP A 177 -17.94 -3.78 6.44
N PHE A 178 -17.50 -3.56 7.68
CA PHE A 178 -18.42 -3.48 8.82
C PHE A 178 -19.44 -2.34 8.65
N VAL A 179 -18.97 -1.14 8.30
CA VAL A 179 -19.86 0.04 8.14
C VAL A 179 -20.92 -0.20 7.06
N VAL A 180 -20.54 -0.85 5.94
CA VAL A 180 -21.48 -1.12 4.84
C VAL A 180 -22.48 -2.22 5.20
N ARG A 181 -22.02 -3.34 5.79
CA ARG A 181 -22.90 -4.46 6.18
C ARG A 181 -23.91 -4.07 7.23
N ASP A 182 -23.54 -3.21 8.16
CA ASP A 182 -24.47 -2.73 9.20
C ASP A 182 -25.52 -1.77 8.60
N ALA A 183 -25.13 -0.95 7.63
CA ALA A 183 -26.04 -0.09 6.88
C ALA A 183 -27.11 -0.88 6.07
N ASP A 184 -26.77 -2.06 5.55
CA ASP A 184 -27.69 -2.93 4.79
C ASP A 184 -28.69 -3.67 5.70
N ARG A 185 -28.30 -3.99 6.94
CA ARG A 185 -29.16 -4.72 7.91
C ARG A 185 -30.23 -3.86 8.53
N GLN A 186 -30.04 -2.56 8.61
CA GLN A 186 -30.95 -1.63 9.25
C GLN A 186 -31.54 -0.66 8.22
N GLY A 187 -32.82 -0.83 7.91
CA GLY A 187 -33.54 0.12 7.05
C GLY A 187 -33.46 1.56 7.59
N ARG A 188 -33.29 2.52 6.73
CA ARG A 188 -33.26 4.02 6.76
C ARG A 188 -33.51 4.79 8.08
N GLY A 189 -33.18 4.25 9.27
CA GLY A 189 -33.35 4.93 10.56
C GLY A 189 -32.05 4.89 11.37
N ASP A 190 -31.56 6.05 11.79
CA ASP A 190 -30.54 6.27 12.83
C ASP A 190 -29.10 5.70 12.60
N ARG A 191 -28.50 6.03 11.45
CA ARG A 191 -27.11 5.68 11.11
C ARG A 191 -26.05 6.27 12.07
N ARG A 192 -26.34 7.34 12.80
CA ARG A 192 -25.41 7.93 13.78
C ARG A 192 -25.22 7.04 15.00
N GLY A 193 -26.30 6.40 15.48
CA GLY A 193 -26.22 5.50 16.63
C GLY A 193 -25.39 4.24 16.34
N ASP A 194 -25.34 3.79 15.10
CA ASP A 194 -24.64 2.56 14.73
C ASP A 194 -23.13 2.78 14.56
N LEU A 195 -22.71 3.91 13.99
CA LEU A 195 -21.30 4.27 13.94
C LEU A 195 -20.71 4.49 15.34
N ASP A 196 -21.46 5.15 16.24
CA ASP A 196 -21.03 5.34 17.63
C ASP A 196 -20.91 3.99 18.36
N ARG A 197 -21.82 3.05 18.10
CA ARG A 197 -21.73 1.68 18.64
C ARG A 197 -20.54 0.92 18.11
N MET A 198 -20.22 1.04 16.82
CA MET A 198 -19.03 0.41 16.23
C MET A 198 -17.77 0.89 16.93
N LEU A 199 -17.68 2.19 17.23
CA LEU A 199 -16.49 2.75 17.88
C LEU A 199 -16.25 2.19 19.28
N ASP A 200 -17.31 1.73 19.96
CA ASP A 200 -17.26 1.13 21.29
C ASP A 200 -17.05 -0.39 21.28
N LEU A 201 -17.15 -1.05 20.10
CA LEU A 201 -16.87 -2.48 19.98
C LEU A 201 -15.40 -2.77 20.28
N PRO A 202 -15.09 -3.91 20.88
CA PRO A 202 -13.71 -4.35 21.01
C PRO A 202 -13.15 -4.78 19.64
N VAL A 203 -11.84 -4.63 19.46
CA VAL A 203 -11.13 -4.93 18.20
C VAL A 203 -11.34 -6.38 17.78
N TYR A 204 -11.38 -7.33 18.71
CA TYR A 204 -11.57 -8.76 18.42
C TYR A 204 -12.88 -9.07 17.68
N ASP A 205 -13.89 -8.20 17.73
CA ASP A 205 -15.16 -8.38 17.01
C ASP A 205 -15.04 -8.03 15.51
N LEU A 206 -14.02 -7.27 15.13
CA LEU A 206 -13.82 -6.80 13.76
C LEU A 206 -12.53 -7.34 13.12
N MET A 207 -11.55 -7.76 13.91
CA MET A 207 -10.26 -8.23 13.37
C MET A 207 -10.42 -9.49 12.51
N THR A 208 -9.55 -9.63 11.54
CA THR A 208 -9.38 -10.88 10.80
C THR A 208 -8.44 -11.81 11.58
N SER A 209 -8.88 -13.07 11.80
CA SER A 209 -8.10 -14.13 12.41
C SER A 209 -8.48 -15.46 11.74
N PRO A 210 -7.54 -16.39 11.46
CA PRO A 210 -6.10 -16.29 11.68
C PRO A 210 -5.43 -15.25 10.77
N VAL A 211 -4.27 -14.74 11.21
CA VAL A 211 -3.48 -13.75 10.45
C VAL A 211 -2.63 -14.46 9.40
N LEU A 212 -2.57 -13.89 8.20
CA LEU A 212 -1.57 -14.28 7.22
C LEU A 212 -0.24 -13.62 7.59
N THR A 213 0.76 -14.44 7.82
CA THR A 213 2.11 -14.04 8.23
C THR A 213 3.15 -14.42 7.18
N THR A 214 4.33 -13.86 7.29
CA THR A 214 5.58 -14.25 6.65
C THR A 214 6.68 -14.19 7.70
N THR A 215 7.83 -14.80 7.45
CA THR A 215 8.98 -14.67 8.34
C THR A 215 9.99 -13.68 7.78
N ASP A 216 10.85 -13.16 8.64
CA ASP A 216 11.85 -12.14 8.29
C ASP A 216 12.90 -12.67 7.28
N ASP A 217 13.19 -13.99 7.28
CA ASP A 217 14.13 -14.65 6.38
C ASP A 217 13.51 -15.12 5.04
N GLU A 218 12.18 -15.09 4.89
CA GLU A 218 11.53 -15.41 3.62
C GLU A 218 11.91 -14.42 2.51
N THR A 219 11.82 -14.89 1.25
CA THR A 219 12.02 -14.01 0.09
C THR A 219 10.86 -13.04 -0.08
N VAL A 220 11.14 -11.86 -0.59
CA VAL A 220 10.09 -10.90 -0.96
C VAL A 220 9.18 -11.48 -2.05
N GLU A 221 9.71 -12.32 -2.94
CA GLU A 221 8.92 -13.04 -3.96
C GLU A 221 7.80 -13.87 -3.31
N ASP A 222 8.15 -14.73 -2.33
CA ASP A 222 7.19 -15.62 -1.66
C ASP A 222 6.15 -14.82 -0.87
N ALA A 223 6.58 -13.78 -0.16
CA ALA A 223 5.69 -12.89 0.56
C ALA A 223 4.72 -12.16 -0.40
N VAL A 224 5.19 -11.65 -1.54
CA VAL A 224 4.34 -11.01 -2.56
C VAL A 224 3.39 -12.02 -3.19
N ARG A 225 3.83 -13.23 -3.48
CA ARG A 225 2.97 -14.32 -3.98
C ARG A 225 1.84 -14.60 -3.00
N THR A 226 2.16 -14.72 -1.71
CA THR A 226 1.17 -14.90 -0.64
C THR A 226 0.16 -13.74 -0.60
N MET A 227 0.63 -12.50 -0.73
CA MET A 227 -0.27 -11.32 -0.78
C MET A 227 -1.18 -11.33 -2.00
N LEU A 228 -0.68 -11.75 -3.17
CA LEU A 228 -1.46 -11.78 -4.41
C LEU A 228 -2.49 -12.89 -4.42
N ASP A 229 -2.10 -14.10 -3.97
CA ASP A 229 -2.96 -15.29 -3.97
C ASP A 229 -4.14 -15.16 -2.97
N ASN A 230 -3.93 -14.42 -1.89
CA ASN A 230 -4.96 -14.17 -0.87
C ASN A 230 -5.64 -12.81 -0.98
N ASP A 231 -5.34 -12.03 -2.04
CA ASP A 231 -5.85 -10.68 -2.27
C ASP A 231 -5.68 -9.72 -1.08
N VAL A 232 -4.61 -9.87 -0.31
CA VAL A 232 -4.27 -8.98 0.80
C VAL A 232 -3.21 -7.96 0.38
N SER A 233 -3.18 -6.82 1.05
CA SER A 233 -2.23 -5.74 0.71
C SER A 233 -0.98 -5.71 1.59
N GLY A 234 -0.78 -6.72 2.43
CA GLY A 234 0.42 -6.90 3.25
C GLY A 234 0.24 -7.98 4.29
N LEU A 235 1.34 -8.41 4.87
CA LEU A 235 1.48 -9.48 5.84
C LEU A 235 2.05 -8.94 7.14
N VAL A 236 1.74 -9.60 8.26
CA VAL A 236 2.48 -9.40 9.51
C VAL A 236 3.72 -10.26 9.45
N VAL A 237 4.86 -9.69 9.83
CA VAL A 237 6.12 -10.43 9.87
C VAL A 237 6.36 -10.94 11.29
N THR A 238 6.69 -12.22 11.38
CA THR A 238 7.09 -12.88 12.63
C THR A 238 8.55 -13.27 12.55
N PRO A 239 9.30 -13.26 13.67
CA PRO A 239 10.68 -13.70 13.66
C PRO A 239 10.77 -15.20 13.32
N THR A 240 11.75 -15.59 12.52
CA THR A 240 12.01 -17.01 12.16
C THR A 240 12.37 -17.86 13.39
N GLU A 241 13.06 -17.27 14.36
CA GLU A 241 13.57 -18.01 15.54
C GLU A 241 12.61 -17.99 16.76
N ALA A 242 11.51 -17.22 16.71
CA ALA A 242 10.57 -17.10 17.83
C ALA A 242 9.23 -17.75 17.52
N ASP A 243 8.84 -18.71 18.36
CA ASP A 243 7.54 -19.45 18.27
C ASP A 243 6.48 -18.89 19.25
N ASP A 244 6.64 -17.64 19.67
CA ASP A 244 5.83 -17.01 20.72
C ASP A 244 4.77 -16.02 20.18
N GLY A 245 4.58 -15.97 18.87
CA GLY A 245 3.64 -15.05 18.24
C GLY A 245 4.08 -13.58 18.29
N THR A 246 5.36 -13.30 18.54
CA THR A 246 5.92 -11.94 18.51
C THR A 246 5.79 -11.33 17.11
N VAL A 247 5.44 -10.04 17.04
CA VAL A 247 5.42 -9.28 15.80
C VAL A 247 6.81 -8.66 15.59
N ALA A 248 7.49 -9.06 14.50
CA ALA A 248 8.79 -8.49 14.11
C ALA A 248 8.62 -7.26 13.22
N GLY A 249 7.62 -7.28 12.34
CA GLY A 249 7.45 -6.24 11.34
C GLY A 249 6.09 -6.31 10.65
N VAL A 250 5.94 -5.44 9.67
CA VAL A 250 4.84 -5.48 8.69
C VAL A 250 5.44 -5.27 7.31
N LEU A 251 5.09 -6.13 6.36
CA LEU A 251 5.43 -5.99 4.95
C LEU A 251 4.17 -5.67 4.16
N THR A 252 4.21 -4.59 3.36
CA THR A 252 3.10 -4.21 2.48
C THR A 252 3.52 -4.15 1.02
N LYS A 253 2.56 -4.23 0.10
CA LYS A 253 2.79 -4.01 -1.33
C LYS A 253 3.46 -2.64 -1.61
N THR A 254 3.20 -1.64 -0.77
CA THR A 254 3.84 -0.31 -0.88
C THR A 254 5.33 -0.36 -0.55
N ASP A 255 5.74 -1.18 0.42
CA ASP A 255 7.16 -1.32 0.79
C ASP A 255 7.93 -2.01 -0.33
N VAL A 256 7.33 -3.05 -0.95
CA VAL A 256 7.90 -3.71 -2.13
C VAL A 256 8.01 -2.74 -3.32
N LEU A 257 6.95 -1.95 -3.61
CA LEU A 257 7.02 -0.93 -4.66
C LEU A 257 8.10 0.12 -4.37
N ARG A 258 8.25 0.52 -3.12
CA ARG A 258 9.31 1.45 -2.70
C ARG A 258 10.69 0.83 -2.93
N ALA A 259 10.90 -0.43 -2.57
CA ALA A 259 12.15 -1.13 -2.82
C ALA A 259 12.52 -1.16 -4.32
N LEU A 260 11.54 -1.33 -5.22
CA LEU A 260 11.76 -1.26 -6.66
C LEU A 260 12.28 0.12 -7.12
N THR A 261 11.93 1.19 -6.43
CA THR A 261 12.38 2.54 -6.78
C THR A 261 13.79 2.85 -6.30
N PHE A 262 14.24 2.23 -5.20
CA PHE A 262 15.57 2.45 -4.64
C PHE A 262 16.70 1.71 -5.39
N THR A 263 16.40 0.66 -6.15
CA THR A 263 17.42 -0.08 -6.92
C THR A 263 18.08 0.73 -8.05
N GLU A 264 17.53 1.88 -8.45
CA GLU A 264 18.21 2.78 -9.39
C GLU A 264 19.20 3.75 -8.74
N GLU A 265 19.02 4.11 -7.48
CA GLU A 265 19.93 5.03 -6.77
C GLU A 265 21.26 4.36 -6.34
N GLY A 266 21.32 3.03 -6.39
CA GLY A 266 22.54 2.26 -6.12
C GLY A 266 23.59 2.31 -7.23
N GLN A 267 23.29 2.78 -8.43
CA GLN A 267 24.28 3.12 -9.45
C GLN A 267 24.72 4.57 -9.25
N MET A 268 25.79 4.73 -8.48
CA MET A 268 26.46 6.02 -8.38
C MET A 268 27.07 6.35 -9.75
N ASP A 269 26.45 7.25 -10.51
CA ASP A 269 27.04 7.83 -11.71
C ASP A 269 28.25 8.69 -11.30
N VAL A 270 29.43 8.05 -11.29
CA VAL A 270 30.67 8.75 -11.00
C VAL A 270 31.12 9.50 -12.24
N GLN A 271 30.76 10.77 -12.32
CA GLN A 271 31.21 11.66 -13.37
C GLN A 271 32.60 12.22 -13.03
N ILE A 272 33.64 11.59 -13.61
CA ILE A 272 35.04 12.06 -13.43
C ILE A 272 35.32 13.14 -14.48
N THR A 273 35.40 14.40 -14.03
CA THR A 273 35.79 15.55 -14.86
C THR A 273 37.28 15.87 -14.62
N ASN A 274 37.97 16.41 -15.66
CA ASN A 274 39.39 16.77 -15.61
C ASN A 274 40.41 15.63 -15.44
N VAL A 275 40.13 14.49 -16.00
CA VAL A 275 41.04 13.30 -15.99
C VAL A 275 42.42 13.63 -16.57
N ALA A 276 42.57 14.68 -17.37
CA ALA A 276 43.86 15.15 -17.91
C ALA A 276 44.88 15.61 -16.85
N LEU A 277 44.48 15.78 -15.59
CA LEU A 277 45.34 16.11 -14.46
C LEU A 277 45.93 14.90 -13.73
N LEU A 278 45.48 13.68 -14.11
CA LEU A 278 45.86 12.41 -13.46
C LEU A 278 46.72 11.59 -14.44
N ASP A 279 48.00 11.98 -14.54
CA ASP A 279 48.96 11.33 -15.49
C ASP A 279 49.31 9.87 -15.16
N THR A 280 48.79 9.29 -14.07
CA THR A 280 49.27 7.99 -13.56
C THR A 280 48.20 7.00 -13.10
N ILE A 281 46.92 7.37 -13.09
CA ILE A 281 45.86 6.49 -12.61
C ILE A 281 44.80 6.29 -13.72
N ALA A 282 44.51 5.05 -14.10
CA ALA A 282 43.49 4.75 -15.08
C ALA A 282 42.07 5.07 -14.50
N ARG A 283 41.17 5.53 -15.38
CA ARG A 283 39.77 5.87 -15.00
C ARG A 283 39.10 4.71 -14.28
N GLU A 284 39.39 3.48 -14.71
CA GLU A 284 38.83 2.25 -14.13
C GLU A 284 39.28 2.05 -12.67
N GLU A 285 40.55 2.35 -12.32
CA GLU A 285 41.04 2.24 -10.94
C GLU A 285 40.40 3.27 -10.00
N ILE A 286 40.04 4.44 -10.51
CA ILE A 286 39.33 5.47 -9.73
C ILE A 286 37.88 5.05 -9.48
N VAL A 287 37.21 4.53 -10.50
CA VAL A 287 35.81 4.04 -10.38
C VAL A 287 35.76 2.86 -9.41
N GLU A 288 36.69 1.90 -9.52
CA GLU A 288 36.78 0.75 -8.62
C GLU A 288 37.04 1.18 -7.16
N GLY A 289 37.96 2.13 -6.94
CA GLY A 289 38.25 2.67 -5.61
C GLY A 289 37.09 3.44 -4.98
N ILE A 290 36.29 4.15 -5.77
CA ILE A 290 35.10 4.86 -5.27
C ILE A 290 33.98 3.86 -4.97
N THR A 291 33.78 2.85 -5.78
CA THR A 291 32.78 1.79 -5.58
C THR A 291 33.09 1.01 -4.31
N ASP A 292 34.36 0.60 -4.10
CA ASP A 292 34.81 -0.08 -2.87
C ASP A 292 34.60 0.74 -1.59
N VAL A 293 34.73 2.06 -1.68
CA VAL A 293 34.49 2.97 -0.54
C VAL A 293 32.99 3.11 -0.31
N ALA A 294 32.18 3.25 -1.35
CA ALA A 294 30.73 3.35 -1.26
C ALA A 294 30.11 2.08 -0.64
N ASP A 295 30.54 0.88 -1.10
CA ASP A 295 30.10 -0.41 -0.54
C ASP A 295 30.48 -0.59 0.94
N LYS A 296 31.55 0.04 1.39
CA LYS A 296 31.98 0.01 2.78
C LYS A 296 31.08 0.88 3.70
N TYR A 297 30.55 1.99 3.17
CA TYR A 297 29.65 2.88 3.91
C TYR A 297 28.18 2.45 3.87
N GLN A 298 27.78 1.62 2.91
CA GLN A 298 26.44 1.02 2.88
C GLN A 298 26.27 -0.17 3.85
N LYS A 299 27.37 -0.69 4.39
CA LYS A 299 27.37 -1.81 5.38
C LYS A 299 27.55 -1.33 6.83
N MET A 300 27.47 -0.04 7.11
CA MET A 300 27.48 0.58 8.43
C MET A 300 26.11 1.16 8.77
#